data_52e6399b4fc056d0d5d657f5a3790b5d
#
_entry.id   52e6399b4fc056d0d5d657f5a3790b5d
#
_cell.length_a   1.000
_cell.length_b   1.000
_cell.length_c   1.000
_cell.angle_alpha   90.00
_cell.angle_beta   90.00
_cell.angle_gamma   90.00
#
_symmetry.space_group_name_H-M   'P 1'
#
loop_
_entity.id
_entity.type
_entity.pdbx_description
1 polymer ?
#
loop_
_entity_poly.entity_id
_entity_poly.type
_entity_poly.pdbx_seq_one_letter_code
_entity_poly.pdbx_strand_id
1 'polypeptide(L)' 'MSRYVFTCPECGQEIEVNESMREATLTHGCPVCGADVGTTAFAEKRPN' A
#
# COMPACT_ATOMS: atom_id res chain seq x y z
N MET A 1 -12.18 0.55 11.60
CA MET A 1 -11.24 1.26 10.76
C MET A 1 -10.45 0.27 9.95
N SER A 2 -10.25 0.59 8.68
CA SER A 2 -9.59 -0.33 7.77
C SER A 2 -8.10 -0.07 7.72
N ARG A 3 -7.32 -1.14 7.82
CA ARG A 3 -5.88 -1.07 7.69
C ARG A 3 -5.45 -1.99 6.57
N TYR A 4 -4.39 -1.60 5.91
CA TYR A 4 -3.85 -2.37 4.80
C TYR A 4 -2.36 -2.47 4.95
N VAL A 5 -1.80 -3.56 4.43
CA VAL A 5 -0.35 -3.72 4.32
C VAL A 5 0.00 -3.57 2.86
N PHE A 6 0.79 -2.56 2.56
CA PHE A 6 1.27 -2.34 1.21
C PHE A 6 2.62 -3.03 1.04
N THR A 7 2.69 -3.91 0.07
CA THR A 7 3.94 -4.60 -0.28
C THR A 7 4.33 -4.20 -1.68
N CYS A 8 5.40 -3.45 -1.81
CA CYS A 8 5.86 -3.01 -3.12
C CYS A 8 6.53 -4.18 -3.84
N PRO A 9 6.05 -4.55 -5.05
CA PRO A 9 6.67 -5.64 -5.79
C PRO A 9 8.02 -5.26 -6.40
N GLU A 10 8.33 -3.97 -6.45
CA GLU A 10 9.59 -3.52 -7.04
C GLU A 10 10.71 -3.44 -6.02
N CYS A 11 10.46 -2.80 -4.89
CA CYS A 11 11.50 -2.66 -3.87
C CYS A 11 11.35 -3.62 -2.71
N GLY A 12 10.22 -4.32 -2.61
CA GLY A 12 9.99 -5.33 -1.59
C GLY A 12 9.68 -4.78 -0.20
N GLN A 13 9.40 -3.50 -0.09
CA GLN A 13 9.09 -2.90 1.21
C GLN A 13 7.66 -3.19 1.62
N GLU A 14 7.47 -3.43 2.90
CA GLU A 14 6.15 -3.61 3.48
C GLU A 14 5.85 -2.43 4.39
N ILE A 15 4.70 -1.78 4.16
CA ILE A 15 4.32 -0.60 4.90
C ILE A 15 2.86 -0.73 5.29
N GLU A 16 2.56 -0.53 6.56
CA GLU A 16 1.19 -0.50 7.00
C GLU A 16 0.59 0.87 6.68
N VAL A 17 -0.55 0.87 5.98
CA VAL A 17 -1.21 2.09 5.55
C VAL A 17 -2.67 2.05 5.94
N ASN A 18 -3.26 3.23 6.12
CA ASN A 18 -4.69 3.34 6.31
C ASN A 18 -5.36 3.55 4.94
N GLU A 19 -6.68 3.76 4.96
CA GLU A 19 -7.43 3.91 3.73
C GLU A 19 -6.98 5.12 2.92
N SER A 20 -6.74 6.25 3.59
CA SER A 20 -6.30 7.47 2.91
C SER A 20 -4.93 7.29 2.27
N MET A 21 -4.02 6.66 3.00
CA MET A 21 -2.67 6.43 2.49
C MET A 21 -2.68 5.42 1.35
N ARG A 22 -3.57 4.44 1.44
CA ARG A 22 -3.74 3.49 0.35
C ARG A 22 -4.15 4.20 -0.93
N GLU A 23 -5.12 5.10 -0.84
CA GLU A 23 -5.56 5.84 -2.01
C GLU A 23 -4.46 6.73 -2.57
N ALA A 24 -3.72 7.39 -1.69
CA ALA A 24 -2.60 8.22 -2.12
C ALA A 24 -1.53 7.39 -2.83
N THR A 25 -1.25 6.22 -2.30
CA THR A 25 -0.27 5.32 -2.91
C THR A 25 -0.74 4.83 -4.27
N LEU A 26 -2.03 4.53 -4.40
CA LEU A 26 -2.58 4.13 -5.69
C LEU A 26 -2.48 5.25 -6.73
N THR A 27 -2.59 6.50 -6.29
CA THR A 27 -2.52 7.65 -7.17
C THR A 27 -1.07 8.00 -7.55
N HIS A 28 -0.18 7.94 -6.56
CA HIS A 28 1.20 8.43 -6.74
C HIS A 28 2.23 7.33 -6.92
N GLY A 29 1.86 6.08 -6.66
CA GLY A 29 2.79 4.97 -6.73
C GLY A 29 3.49 4.74 -5.40
N CYS A 30 4.49 3.86 -5.43
CA CYS A 30 5.21 3.51 -4.21
C CYS A 30 5.95 4.72 -3.63
N PRO A 31 5.78 5.02 -2.34
CA PRO A 31 6.45 6.16 -1.74
C PRO A 31 7.96 5.97 -1.58
N VAL A 32 8.43 4.75 -1.76
CA VAL A 32 9.86 4.44 -1.61
C VAL A 32 10.59 4.49 -2.95
N CYS A 33 10.05 3.78 -3.95
CA CYS A 33 10.72 3.69 -5.25
C CYS A 33 9.98 4.40 -6.38
N GLY A 34 8.75 4.83 -6.14
CA GLY A 34 7.97 5.55 -7.13
C GLY A 34 7.35 4.69 -8.22
N ALA A 35 7.42 3.38 -8.09
CA ALA A 35 6.86 2.48 -9.09
C ALA A 35 5.34 2.50 -9.05
N ASP A 36 4.71 2.30 -10.20
CA ASP A 36 3.26 2.18 -10.26
C ASP A 36 2.83 0.91 -9.55
N VAL A 37 1.79 1.05 -8.74
CA VAL A 37 1.25 -0.09 -7.99
C VAL A 37 -0.26 -0.13 -8.16
N GLY A 38 -0.80 -1.32 -8.09
CA GLY A 38 -2.24 -1.53 -8.16
C GLY A 38 -2.79 -2.00 -6.83
N THR A 39 -4.09 -2.29 -6.81
CA THR A 39 -4.76 -2.75 -5.59
C THR A 39 -4.21 -4.10 -5.12
N THR A 40 -3.61 -4.87 -6.01
CA THR A 40 -3.04 -6.17 -5.64
C THR A 40 -1.83 -6.04 -4.73
N ALA A 41 -1.22 -4.86 -4.66
CA ALA A 41 -0.09 -4.61 -3.78
C ALA A 41 -0.53 -4.41 -2.32
N PHE A 42 -1.82 -4.30 -2.08
CA PHE A 42 -2.38 -4.06 -0.76
C PHE A 42 -3.09 -5.30 -0.25
N ALA A 43 -2.78 -5.67 0.97
CA ALA A 43 -3.49 -6.74 1.66
C ALA A 43 -4.30 -6.13 2.78
N GLU A 44 -5.59 -6.47 2.84
CA GLU A 44 -6.45 -5.97 3.89
C GLU A 44 -6.09 -6.64 5.21
N LYS A 45 -5.80 -5.82 6.20
CA LYS A 45 -5.48 -6.30 7.52
C LYS A 45 -6.57 -5.83 8.46
N ARG A 46 -7.41 -6.72 8.90
CA ARG A 46 -8.50 -6.38 9.80
C ARG A 46 -8.05 -6.53 11.24
N PRO A 47 -8.21 -5.48 12.04
CA PRO A 47 -8.06 -5.64 13.48
C PRO A 47 -9.27 -6.41 13.99
N ASN A 48 -9.06 -7.38 14.80
CA ASN A 48 -10.16 -8.12 15.43
C ASN A 48 -10.45 -7.54 16.77
#